data_be5f44e7d1ad0e9c3cc6474dc229c695
#
_entry.id   be5f44e7d1ad0e9c3cc6474dc229c695
#
_cell.length_a   1.000
_cell.length_b   1.000
_cell.length_c   1.000
_cell.angle_alpha   90.00
_cell.angle_beta   90.00
_cell.angle_gamma   90.00
#
_symmetry.space_group_name_H-M   'P 1'
#
loop_
_entity.id
_entity.type
_entity.pdbx_description
1 polymer ?
#
loop_
_entity_poly.entity_id
_entity_poly.type
_entity_poly.pdbx_seq_one_letter_code
_entity_poly.pdbx_strand_id
1 'polypeptide(L)'
;VLDDVIIVKSQESGSMVNIEDTWVGGNFIINNIDGYIIKMTANIAFTHPDQYSIDPSVVLEMDSSWNWINYYGLGSPDAVLAFGDVLEDLIVAESRDGALLDTPWGLINGIGNMVFTEGYLVKLSSGGSLTWPNGSSRTLASAMDVSPTQEPNHFMPTKTLSYHLINIHWADPDGMNDGDEVAVFSNDICVGSVVFDGNNLQQILAWEATNSQTDDGFHSGESIRFA
;
A
#
# COMPACT_ATOMS: atom_id res chain seq x y z
N VAL A 1 -18.62 16.39 1.04
CA VAL A 1 -17.55 15.38 1.25
C VAL A 1 -18.02 14.25 2.19
N LEU A 2 -18.71 14.55 3.31
CA LEU A 2 -19.18 13.48 4.22
C LEU A 2 -20.28 12.61 3.61
N ASP A 3 -21.06 13.16 2.70
CA ASP A 3 -22.14 12.44 2.00
C ASP A 3 -21.60 11.34 1.06
N ASP A 4 -20.35 11.46 0.66
CA ASP A 4 -19.69 10.50 -0.22
C ASP A 4 -18.89 9.43 0.52
N VAL A 5 -18.74 9.55 1.84
CA VAL A 5 -18.05 8.56 2.66
C VAL A 5 -19.01 7.47 3.09
N ILE A 6 -18.70 6.21 2.75
CA ILE A 6 -19.52 5.04 3.10
C ILE A 6 -19.07 4.48 4.45
N ILE A 7 -17.77 4.33 4.64
CA ILE A 7 -17.20 3.74 5.86
C ILE A 7 -15.83 4.37 6.16
N VAL A 8 -15.56 4.56 7.44
CA VAL A 8 -14.23 4.89 7.97
C VAL A 8 -13.85 3.81 8.99
N LYS A 9 -12.64 3.29 8.89
CA LYS A 9 -12.09 2.31 9.82
C LYS A 9 -10.79 2.81 10.41
N SER A 10 -10.55 2.53 11.68
CA SER A 10 -9.24 2.63 12.33
C SER A 10 -8.92 1.34 13.07
N GLN A 11 -7.66 1.16 13.41
CA GLN A 11 -7.23 0.01 14.19
C GLN A 11 -7.79 0.06 15.61
N GLU A 12 -7.76 1.22 16.26
CA GLU A 12 -8.12 1.40 17.67
C GLU A 12 -9.61 1.65 17.88
N SER A 13 -10.22 2.50 17.05
CA SER A 13 -11.61 2.97 17.25
C SER A 13 -12.65 2.13 16.52
N GLY A 14 -12.23 1.09 15.76
CA GLY A 14 -13.14 0.24 15.01
C GLY A 14 -13.64 0.90 13.72
N SER A 15 -14.95 0.93 13.49
CA SER A 15 -15.51 1.48 12.25
C SER A 15 -16.75 2.32 12.47
N MET A 16 -16.92 3.34 11.61
CA MET A 16 -18.15 4.09 11.39
C MET A 16 -18.66 3.85 9.98
N VAL A 17 -19.94 3.60 9.84
CA VAL A 17 -20.62 3.34 8.56
C VAL A 17 -21.73 4.36 8.35
N ASN A 18 -21.79 4.94 7.17
CA ASN A 18 -22.91 5.80 6.77
C ASN A 18 -24.01 4.93 6.15
N ILE A 19 -25.16 4.91 6.76
CA ILE A 19 -26.35 4.19 6.30
C ILE A 19 -27.48 5.22 6.14
N GLU A 20 -27.87 5.50 4.90
CA GLU A 20 -28.95 6.46 4.59
C GLU A 20 -28.76 7.80 5.32
N ASP A 21 -27.57 8.41 5.16
CA ASP A 21 -27.17 9.68 5.79
C ASP A 21 -27.08 9.64 7.33
N THR A 22 -27.11 8.45 7.91
CA THR A 22 -26.96 8.27 9.36
C THR A 22 -25.66 7.52 9.65
N TRP A 23 -24.78 8.15 10.45
CA TRP A 23 -23.55 7.52 10.90
C TRP A 23 -23.82 6.55 12.05
N VAL A 24 -23.47 5.28 11.83
CA VAL A 24 -23.61 4.19 12.79
C VAL A 24 -22.22 3.64 13.12
N GLY A 25 -21.91 3.57 14.39
CA GLY A 25 -20.63 3.06 14.92
C GLY A 25 -20.45 3.41 16.38
N GLY A 26 -19.32 2.98 16.95
CA GLY A 26 -18.94 3.28 18.33
C GLY A 26 -18.34 4.68 18.50
N ASN A 27 -17.67 4.91 19.63
CA ASN A 27 -16.91 6.13 19.87
C ASN A 27 -15.67 6.16 18.96
N PHE A 28 -15.86 6.64 17.75
CA PHE A 28 -14.79 6.76 16.77
C PHE A 28 -14.04 8.06 16.98
N ILE A 29 -12.76 7.97 17.30
CA ILE A 29 -11.90 9.13 17.54
C ILE A 29 -10.88 9.16 16.41
N ILE A 30 -10.80 10.30 15.73
CA ILE A 30 -9.75 10.56 14.73
C ILE A 30 -8.60 11.26 15.45
N ASN A 31 -7.42 10.69 15.36
CA ASN A 31 -6.18 11.34 15.77
C ASN A 31 -5.30 11.57 14.51
N ASN A 32 -4.23 12.31 14.66
CA ASN A 32 -3.40 12.77 13.55
C ASN A 32 -2.17 11.87 13.27
N ILE A 33 -1.98 10.79 14.02
CA ILE A 33 -0.87 9.85 13.84
C ILE A 33 -1.30 8.48 13.33
N ASP A 34 -2.58 8.10 13.52
CA ASP A 34 -3.11 6.82 13.07
C ASP A 34 -3.41 6.80 11.57
N GLY A 35 -3.35 5.62 10.99
CA GLY A 35 -3.86 5.35 9.65
C GLY A 35 -5.35 5.02 9.65
N TYR A 36 -6.05 5.43 8.59
CA TYR A 36 -7.47 5.18 8.40
C TYR A 36 -7.74 4.59 7.03
N ILE A 37 -8.65 3.63 6.97
CA ILE A 37 -9.21 3.13 5.70
C ILE A 37 -10.56 3.80 5.49
N ILE A 38 -10.68 4.54 4.39
CA ILE A 38 -11.90 5.26 4.03
C ILE A 38 -12.43 4.72 2.70
N LYS A 39 -13.68 4.25 2.70
CA LYS A 39 -14.40 3.89 1.47
C LYS A 39 -15.34 5.02 1.09
N MET A 40 -15.29 5.39 -0.18
CA MET A 40 -16.11 6.49 -0.74
C MET A 40 -16.94 6.01 -1.91
N THR A 41 -18.01 6.74 -2.23
CA THR A 41 -18.87 6.48 -3.40
C THR A 41 -18.26 6.96 -4.71
N ALA A 42 -17.33 7.93 -4.65
CA ALA A 42 -16.67 8.54 -5.79
C ALA A 42 -15.23 8.98 -5.45
N ASN A 43 -14.42 9.20 -6.47
CA ASN A 43 -13.10 9.81 -6.32
C ASN A 43 -13.25 11.30 -5.99
N ILE A 44 -12.97 11.68 -4.78
CA ILE A 44 -13.09 13.06 -4.28
C ILE A 44 -11.78 13.50 -3.68
N ALA A 45 -11.37 14.73 -3.99
CA ALA A 45 -10.26 15.36 -3.30
C ALA A 45 -10.71 15.75 -1.87
N PHE A 46 -10.05 15.21 -0.88
CA PHE A 46 -10.26 15.55 0.52
C PHE A 46 -9.26 16.63 0.91
N THR A 47 -9.78 17.81 1.29
CA THR A 47 -8.95 18.90 1.83
C THR A 47 -9.24 19.02 3.32
N HIS A 48 -8.25 18.77 4.14
CA HIS A 48 -8.37 19.02 5.58
C HIS A 48 -8.40 20.54 5.83
N PRO A 49 -9.40 21.07 6.56
CA PRO A 49 -9.57 22.52 6.73
C PRO A 49 -8.47 23.17 7.56
N ASP A 50 -7.85 22.41 8.45
CA ASP A 50 -6.80 22.91 9.33
C ASP A 50 -5.47 22.20 9.00
N GLN A 51 -4.43 22.98 8.74
CA GLN A 51 -3.08 22.45 8.62
C GLN A 51 -2.54 22.17 10.04
N TYR A 52 -2.78 20.99 10.57
CA TYR A 52 -2.07 20.54 11.74
C TYR A 52 -0.65 20.15 11.33
N SER A 53 0.33 20.91 11.79
CA SER A 53 1.73 20.49 11.73
C SER A 53 1.92 19.40 12.77
N ILE A 54 2.09 18.18 12.32
CA ILE A 54 2.57 17.10 13.18
C ILE A 54 4.08 17.27 13.29
N ASP A 55 4.60 17.22 14.50
CA ASP A 55 6.04 17.17 14.72
C ASP A 55 6.57 15.85 14.16
N PRO A 56 7.43 15.86 13.12
CA PRO A 56 7.94 14.63 12.53
C PRO A 56 8.85 13.83 13.49
N SER A 57 9.25 14.40 14.62
CA SER A 57 10.00 13.69 15.66
C SER A 57 9.13 12.88 16.63
N VAL A 58 7.81 12.90 16.46
CA VAL A 58 6.91 12.04 17.25
C VAL A 58 7.24 10.58 16.97
N VAL A 59 7.48 9.84 18.05
CA VAL A 59 7.76 8.40 18.00
C VAL A 59 6.44 7.65 17.90
N LEU A 60 6.34 6.75 16.92
CA LEU A 60 5.25 5.79 16.79
C LEU A 60 5.64 4.51 17.53
N GLU A 61 4.91 4.18 18.57
CA GLU A 61 5.03 2.88 19.22
C GLU A 61 4.20 1.86 18.43
N MET A 62 4.84 0.80 17.95
CA MET A 62 4.25 -0.20 17.08
C MET A 62 4.19 -1.55 17.78
N ASP A 63 3.08 -2.25 17.61
CA ASP A 63 2.86 -3.59 18.17
C ASP A 63 3.48 -4.69 17.28
N SER A 64 3.72 -5.86 17.88
CA SER A 64 4.01 -7.09 17.15
C SER A 64 2.74 -7.58 16.46
N SER A 65 2.42 -7.15 15.31
CA SER A 65 1.28 -7.52 14.45
C SER A 65 1.06 -6.40 13.44
N TRP A 66 -0.19 -6.21 13.01
CA TRP A 66 -0.57 -5.13 12.11
C TRP A 66 -0.64 -3.80 12.85
N ASN A 67 -0.10 -2.76 12.22
CA ASN A 67 -0.15 -1.36 12.64
C ASN A 67 -0.68 -0.53 11.47
N TRP A 68 -1.66 0.32 11.73
CA TRP A 68 -2.22 1.23 10.75
C TRP A 68 -1.68 2.62 11.05
N ILE A 69 -0.77 3.07 10.21
CA ILE A 69 -0.05 4.32 10.41
C ILE A 69 -0.18 5.23 9.19
N ASN A 70 0.08 6.52 9.35
CA ASN A 70 0.24 7.44 8.24
C ASN A 70 1.67 7.99 8.19
N TYR A 71 2.10 8.39 7.01
CA TYR A 71 3.36 9.08 6.85
C TYR A 71 3.16 10.59 7.00
N TYR A 72 3.79 11.17 8.02
CA TYR A 72 3.82 12.62 8.29
C TYR A 72 5.25 13.17 8.37
N GLY A 73 6.24 12.39 7.95
CA GLY A 73 7.64 12.81 7.89
C GLY A 73 7.89 13.89 6.83
N LEU A 74 9.08 14.47 6.86
CA LEU A 74 9.49 15.50 5.92
C LEU A 74 10.01 14.88 4.62
N GLY A 75 9.59 15.44 3.50
CA GLY A 75 10.01 15.01 2.17
C GLY A 75 9.33 13.71 1.72
N SER A 76 9.98 13.02 0.80
CA SER A 76 9.50 11.75 0.21
C SER A 76 10.67 10.75 0.18
N PRO A 77 11.10 10.25 1.34
CA PRO A 77 12.20 9.28 1.42
C PRO A 77 11.77 7.94 0.82
N ASP A 78 12.74 7.17 0.37
CA ASP A 78 12.55 5.76 0.06
C ASP A 78 11.96 4.99 1.25
N ALA A 79 11.03 4.05 0.99
CA ALA A 79 10.33 3.33 2.06
C ALA A 79 11.26 2.51 2.95
N VAL A 80 12.34 1.92 2.40
CA VAL A 80 13.35 1.18 3.19
C VAL A 80 14.02 2.11 4.19
N LEU A 81 14.32 3.34 3.76
CA LEU A 81 14.89 4.34 4.65
C LEU A 81 13.87 4.81 5.70
N ALA A 82 12.62 4.99 5.30
CA ALA A 82 11.56 5.47 6.18
C ALA A 82 11.26 4.47 7.30
N PHE A 83 11.25 3.18 7.01
CA PHE A 83 11.03 2.10 7.98
C PHE A 83 12.31 1.61 8.67
N GLY A 84 13.44 2.30 8.50
CA GLY A 84 14.75 1.85 8.96
C GLY A 84 14.83 1.44 10.43
N ASP A 85 14.11 2.13 11.33
CA ASP A 85 14.10 1.82 12.76
C ASP A 85 13.45 0.47 13.10
N VAL A 86 12.56 -0.02 12.24
CA VAL A 86 11.79 -1.27 12.45
C VAL A 86 12.04 -2.30 11.34
N LEU A 87 13.02 -2.05 10.48
CA LEU A 87 13.26 -2.85 9.27
C LEU A 87 13.62 -4.31 9.58
N GLU A 88 14.35 -4.56 10.67
CA GLU A 88 14.76 -5.92 11.09
C GLU A 88 13.57 -6.77 11.54
N ASP A 89 12.50 -6.14 12.01
CA ASP A 89 11.26 -6.79 12.45
C ASP A 89 10.14 -6.68 11.42
N LEU A 90 10.38 -6.02 10.29
CA LEU A 90 9.38 -5.81 9.26
C LEU A 90 9.10 -7.13 8.53
N ILE A 91 7.83 -7.55 8.54
CA ILE A 91 7.32 -8.63 7.69
C ILE A 91 6.85 -8.05 6.37
N VAL A 92 6.02 -6.99 6.44
CA VAL A 92 5.49 -6.29 5.28
C VAL A 92 5.03 -4.90 5.68
N ALA A 93 5.24 -3.92 4.81
CA ALA A 93 4.52 -2.65 4.82
C ALA A 93 3.78 -2.50 3.50
N GLU A 94 2.50 -2.20 3.55
CA GLU A 94 1.62 -2.09 2.39
C GLU A 94 1.11 -0.66 2.25
N SER A 95 1.18 -0.12 1.06
CA SER A 95 0.51 1.12 0.65
C SER A 95 -0.63 0.80 -0.31
N ARG A 96 -1.29 1.82 -0.81
CA ARG A 96 -2.28 1.69 -1.88
C ARG A 96 -1.69 1.13 -3.18
N ASP A 97 -0.42 1.42 -3.46
CA ASP A 97 0.18 1.23 -4.77
C ASP A 97 1.30 0.18 -4.78
N GLY A 98 1.70 -0.34 -3.62
CA GLY A 98 2.74 -1.36 -3.51
C GLY A 98 3.04 -1.79 -2.09
N ALA A 99 4.03 -2.67 -1.92
CA ALA A 99 4.47 -3.13 -0.62
C ALA A 99 5.99 -3.22 -0.50
N LEU A 100 6.48 -2.98 0.72
CA LEU A 100 7.85 -3.29 1.14
C LEU A 100 7.82 -4.64 1.85
N LEU A 101 8.60 -5.59 1.37
CA LEU A 101 8.67 -6.95 1.89
C LEU A 101 10.10 -7.34 2.25
N ASP A 102 10.28 -8.02 3.37
CA ASP A 102 11.48 -8.81 3.61
C ASP A 102 11.25 -10.24 3.09
N THR A 103 12.13 -10.69 2.18
CA THR A 103 12.06 -11.99 1.56
C THR A 103 13.38 -12.76 1.73
N PRO A 104 13.39 -14.08 1.56
CA PRO A 104 14.64 -14.86 1.58
C PRO A 104 15.68 -14.42 0.53
N TRP A 105 15.26 -13.64 -0.47
CA TRP A 105 16.15 -13.12 -1.52
C TRP A 105 16.54 -11.65 -1.31
N GLY A 106 16.05 -11.01 -0.25
CA GLY A 106 16.29 -9.61 0.10
C GLY A 106 15.01 -8.78 0.21
N LEU A 107 15.21 -7.50 0.49
CA LEU A 107 14.13 -6.53 0.55
C LEU A 107 13.63 -6.18 -0.84
N ILE A 108 12.31 -6.19 -1.00
CA ILE A 108 11.63 -5.71 -2.19
C ILE A 108 10.86 -4.46 -1.83
N ASN A 109 11.19 -3.33 -2.46
CA ASN A 109 10.50 -2.07 -2.26
C ASN A 109 9.55 -1.76 -3.43
N GLY A 110 8.32 -2.28 -3.37
CA GLY A 110 7.24 -1.92 -4.30
C GLY A 110 6.48 -0.65 -3.91
N ILE A 111 6.72 -0.08 -2.72
CA ILE A 111 6.17 1.22 -2.33
C ILE A 111 6.92 2.34 -3.06
N GLY A 112 8.23 2.19 -3.27
CA GLY A 112 9.09 3.26 -3.74
C GLY A 112 9.29 4.32 -2.65
N ASN A 113 8.90 5.55 -2.93
CA ASN A 113 9.01 6.66 -1.99
C ASN A 113 7.74 6.86 -1.16
N MET A 114 7.92 7.24 0.10
CA MET A 114 6.83 7.60 0.99
C MET A 114 6.08 8.83 0.50
N VAL A 115 4.76 8.82 0.65
CA VAL A 115 3.90 9.95 0.27
C VAL A 115 3.28 10.57 1.52
N PHE A 116 3.45 11.88 1.67
CA PHE A 116 2.88 12.62 2.80
C PHE A 116 1.36 12.44 2.89
N THR A 117 0.86 12.14 4.09
CA THR A 117 -0.55 11.83 4.40
C THR A 117 -1.08 10.51 3.86
N GLU A 118 -0.26 9.69 3.20
CA GLU A 118 -0.67 8.35 2.82
C GLU A 118 -0.66 7.41 4.02
N GLY A 119 -1.66 6.53 4.08
CA GLY A 119 -1.77 5.48 5.09
C GLY A 119 -1.02 4.21 4.67
N TYR A 120 -0.39 3.57 5.65
CA TYR A 120 0.36 2.33 5.48
C TYR A 120 -0.13 1.28 6.47
N LEU A 121 -0.26 0.04 6.01
CA LEU A 121 -0.50 -1.13 6.84
C LEU A 121 0.83 -1.82 7.05
N VAL A 122 1.32 -1.85 8.27
CA VAL A 122 2.65 -2.37 8.60
C VAL A 122 2.52 -3.55 9.55
N LYS A 123 3.10 -4.68 9.19
CA LYS A 123 3.15 -5.88 10.01
C LYS A 123 4.56 -6.14 10.49
N LEU A 124 4.72 -6.23 11.80
CA LEU A 124 5.99 -6.52 12.46
C LEU A 124 5.98 -7.91 13.12
N SER A 125 7.15 -8.54 13.17
CA SER A 125 7.39 -9.79 13.92
C SER A 125 7.49 -9.55 15.41
N SER A 126 8.06 -8.42 15.82
CA SER A 126 8.07 -7.91 17.20
C SER A 126 7.68 -6.43 17.24
N GLY A 127 7.28 -5.94 18.40
CA GLY A 127 6.99 -4.50 18.58
C GLY A 127 8.26 -3.67 18.48
N GLY A 128 8.10 -2.39 18.11
CA GLY A 128 9.21 -1.46 17.97
C GLY A 128 8.74 -0.01 17.98
N SER A 129 9.70 0.90 17.96
CA SER A 129 9.44 2.34 17.88
C SER A 129 9.94 2.86 16.55
N LEU A 130 9.08 3.59 15.83
CA LEU A 130 9.39 4.18 14.53
C LEU A 130 9.40 5.70 14.63
N THR A 131 10.47 6.33 14.14
CA THR A 131 10.54 7.77 13.97
C THR A 131 10.78 8.10 12.49
N TRP A 132 9.92 8.93 11.91
CA TRP A 132 10.09 9.30 10.51
C TRP A 132 11.37 10.09 10.28
N PRO A 133 12.14 9.80 9.21
CA PRO A 133 13.39 10.49 8.93
C PRO A 133 13.17 11.99 8.69
N ASN A 134 13.95 12.82 9.34
CA ASN A 134 13.94 14.26 9.16
C ASN A 134 14.76 14.64 7.90
N GLY A 135 14.14 14.57 6.72
CA GLY A 135 14.57 15.27 5.51
C GLY A 135 15.99 15.05 4.96
N SER A 136 16.79 14.17 5.53
CA SER A 136 18.16 13.88 5.07
C SER A 136 18.18 12.61 4.24
N SER A 137 18.46 12.72 2.96
CA SER A 137 18.74 11.57 2.10
C SER A 137 19.91 10.76 2.64
N ARG A 138 19.63 9.67 3.35
CA ARG A 138 20.62 8.62 3.57
C ARG A 138 20.46 7.60 2.46
N THR A 139 21.45 7.48 1.62
CA THR A 139 21.55 6.41 0.62
C THR A 139 21.93 5.13 1.36
N LEU A 140 21.00 4.22 1.57
CA LEU A 140 21.32 2.84 2.00
C LEU A 140 21.76 2.06 0.77
N ALA A 141 22.98 1.58 0.77
CA ALA A 141 23.65 0.96 -0.37
C ALA A 141 23.28 -0.54 -0.57
N SER A 142 22.08 -0.97 -0.24
CA SER A 142 21.72 -2.40 -0.36
C SER A 142 20.22 -2.70 -0.58
N ALA A 143 19.34 -1.75 -0.79
CA ALA A 143 18.00 -2.05 -1.25
C ALA A 143 18.02 -2.18 -2.78
N MET A 144 17.52 -3.27 -3.33
CA MET A 144 17.12 -3.27 -4.73
C MET A 144 16.01 -2.23 -4.88
N ASP A 145 16.32 -1.11 -5.51
CA ASP A 145 15.35 -0.05 -5.81
C ASP A 145 14.41 -0.59 -6.89
N VAL A 146 13.27 -1.10 -6.45
CA VAL A 146 12.19 -1.55 -7.33
C VAL A 146 11.10 -0.47 -7.30
N SER A 147 11.46 0.76 -7.60
CA SER A 147 10.46 1.77 -7.92
C SER A 147 9.81 1.39 -9.25
N PRO A 148 8.48 1.25 -9.33
CA PRO A 148 7.83 1.15 -10.63
C PRO A 148 8.09 2.45 -11.37
N THR A 149 9.08 2.43 -12.23
CA THR A 149 9.52 3.60 -13.01
C THR A 149 8.51 3.99 -14.07
N GLN A 150 7.51 3.16 -14.31
CA GLN A 150 6.50 3.41 -15.32
C GLN A 150 5.16 2.74 -14.97
N GLU A 151 4.06 3.50 -15.07
CA GLU A 151 2.70 2.96 -14.98
C GLU A 151 2.39 2.13 -16.24
N PRO A 152 1.72 0.95 -16.11
CA PRO A 152 1.23 0.19 -17.24
C PRO A 152 0.27 1.03 -18.10
N ASN A 153 0.42 0.97 -19.42
CA ASN A 153 -0.43 1.72 -20.35
C ASN A 153 -1.41 0.83 -21.13
N HIS A 154 -1.08 -0.45 -21.25
CA HIS A 154 -1.88 -1.40 -22.02
C HIS A 154 -2.81 -2.22 -21.12
N PHE A 155 -2.29 -2.72 -20.02
CA PHE A 155 -3.07 -3.50 -19.06
C PHE A 155 -3.38 -2.65 -17.82
N MET A 156 -4.62 -2.14 -17.74
CA MET A 156 -5.06 -1.29 -16.63
C MET A 156 -6.13 -2.01 -15.81
N PRO A 157 -5.76 -2.63 -14.67
CA PRO A 157 -6.73 -3.26 -13.78
C PRO A 157 -7.61 -2.22 -13.08
N THR A 158 -8.84 -2.59 -12.73
CA THR A 158 -9.64 -1.79 -11.82
C THR A 158 -9.11 -1.96 -10.40
N LYS A 159 -8.63 -0.87 -9.81
CA LYS A 159 -8.16 -0.88 -8.41
C LYS A 159 -9.36 -0.92 -7.47
N THR A 160 -9.43 -1.95 -6.61
CA THR A 160 -10.49 -2.13 -5.62
C THR A 160 -9.95 -1.91 -4.20
N LEU A 161 -10.66 -2.38 -3.16
CA LEU A 161 -10.26 -2.19 -1.78
C LEU A 161 -9.40 -3.33 -1.22
N SER A 162 -9.37 -4.45 -1.91
CA SER A 162 -8.63 -5.65 -1.50
C SER A 162 -7.80 -6.16 -2.66
N TYR A 163 -6.60 -6.62 -2.36
CA TYR A 163 -5.72 -7.21 -3.35
C TYR A 163 -4.90 -8.35 -2.75
N HIS A 164 -4.36 -9.19 -3.62
CA HIS A 164 -3.30 -10.13 -3.29
C HIS A 164 -2.00 -9.68 -3.92
N LEU A 165 -0.94 -9.72 -3.13
CA LEU A 165 0.40 -9.43 -3.60
C LEU A 165 0.99 -10.67 -4.25
N ILE A 166 1.37 -10.55 -5.53
CA ILE A 166 2.03 -11.60 -6.28
C ILE A 166 3.49 -11.20 -6.48
N ASN A 167 4.41 -11.99 -5.93
CA ASN A 167 5.83 -11.84 -6.18
C ASN A 167 6.22 -12.74 -7.34
N ILE A 168 6.77 -12.16 -8.39
CA ILE A 168 7.26 -12.89 -9.56
C ILE A 168 8.79 -12.88 -9.51
N HIS A 169 9.37 -14.06 -9.47
CA HIS A 169 10.80 -14.25 -9.62
C HIS A 169 11.08 -14.84 -10.99
N TRP A 170 11.71 -14.06 -11.85
CA TRP A 170 12.10 -14.49 -13.19
C TRP A 170 13.38 -15.31 -13.11
N ALA A 171 13.29 -16.60 -13.36
CA ALA A 171 14.46 -17.49 -13.39
C ALA A 171 15.33 -17.25 -14.63
N ASP A 172 14.69 -16.84 -15.72
CA ASP A 172 15.33 -16.52 -17.00
C ASP A 172 14.44 -15.50 -17.73
N PRO A 173 14.75 -14.21 -17.66
CA PRO A 173 13.96 -13.17 -18.32
C PRO A 173 14.25 -13.05 -19.83
N ASP A 174 14.97 -14.03 -20.43
CA ASP A 174 15.28 -14.01 -21.86
C ASP A 174 14.00 -13.89 -22.70
N GLY A 175 13.87 -12.77 -23.40
CA GLY A 175 12.72 -12.45 -24.24
C GLY A 175 11.82 -11.33 -23.70
N MET A 176 12.08 -10.84 -22.48
CA MET A 176 11.46 -9.63 -21.95
C MET A 176 12.44 -8.46 -22.02
N ASN A 177 11.93 -7.28 -22.34
CA ASN A 177 12.70 -6.04 -22.38
C ASN A 177 12.17 -5.07 -21.34
N ASP A 178 13.04 -4.17 -20.87
CA ASP A 178 12.62 -3.06 -20.03
C ASP A 178 11.47 -2.30 -20.71
N GLY A 179 10.37 -2.12 -19.98
CA GLY A 179 9.18 -1.49 -20.49
C GLY A 179 8.11 -2.45 -21.02
N ASP A 180 8.37 -3.76 -21.11
CA ASP A 180 7.33 -4.75 -21.40
C ASP A 180 6.35 -4.81 -20.23
N GLU A 181 5.06 -4.96 -20.52
CA GLU A 181 4.02 -5.05 -19.50
C GLU A 181 3.70 -6.50 -19.20
N VAL A 182 3.64 -6.83 -17.91
CA VAL A 182 3.19 -8.12 -17.40
C VAL A 182 1.85 -7.95 -16.72
N ALA A 183 0.87 -8.75 -17.12
CA ALA A 183 -0.47 -8.67 -16.57
C ALA A 183 -0.94 -9.99 -15.94
N VAL A 184 -1.78 -9.86 -14.93
CA VAL A 184 -2.49 -10.95 -14.28
C VAL A 184 -3.96 -10.88 -14.65
N PHE A 185 -4.48 -11.99 -15.12
CA PHE A 185 -5.89 -12.13 -15.49
C PHE A 185 -6.56 -13.17 -14.62
N SER A 186 -7.78 -12.87 -14.19
CA SER A 186 -8.77 -13.84 -13.74
C SER A 186 -9.85 -13.91 -14.79
N ASN A 187 -10.07 -15.10 -15.37
CA ASN A 187 -10.88 -15.26 -16.59
C ASN A 187 -10.34 -14.33 -17.72
N ASP A 188 -11.16 -13.39 -18.19
CA ASP A 188 -10.79 -12.42 -19.23
C ASP A 188 -10.59 -11.00 -18.68
N ILE A 189 -10.57 -10.85 -17.35
CA ILE A 189 -10.43 -9.56 -16.68
C ILE A 189 -9.00 -9.37 -16.24
N CYS A 190 -8.37 -8.25 -16.62
CA CYS A 190 -7.08 -7.86 -16.09
C CYS A 190 -7.27 -7.41 -14.63
N VAL A 191 -6.69 -8.17 -13.69
CA VAL A 191 -6.81 -7.92 -12.26
C VAL A 191 -5.53 -7.35 -11.65
N GLY A 192 -4.42 -7.33 -12.38
CA GLY A 192 -3.16 -6.73 -11.93
C GLY A 192 -2.21 -6.55 -13.10
N SER A 193 -1.30 -5.59 -13.01
CA SER A 193 -0.26 -5.39 -14.01
C SER A 193 0.95 -4.66 -13.44
N VAL A 194 2.10 -4.85 -14.07
CA VAL A 194 3.36 -4.15 -13.79
C VAL A 194 4.15 -3.98 -15.07
N VAL A 195 4.97 -2.94 -15.14
CA VAL A 195 5.96 -2.78 -16.21
C VAL A 195 7.26 -3.46 -15.78
N PHE A 196 7.81 -4.32 -16.65
CA PHE A 196 9.09 -4.96 -16.39
C PHE A 196 10.22 -3.93 -16.41
N ASP A 197 11.03 -3.92 -15.36
CA ASP A 197 12.09 -2.94 -15.11
C ASP A 197 13.50 -3.54 -15.21
N GLY A 198 13.62 -4.73 -15.80
CA GLY A 198 14.89 -5.46 -15.93
C GLY A 198 15.31 -6.23 -14.67
N ASN A 199 14.59 -6.11 -13.57
CA ASN A 199 14.90 -6.84 -12.33
C ASN A 199 14.28 -8.24 -12.32
N ASN A 200 14.99 -9.19 -11.71
CA ASN A 200 14.52 -10.58 -11.62
C ASN A 200 13.35 -10.79 -10.66
N LEU A 201 12.99 -9.80 -9.87
CA LEU A 201 11.95 -9.88 -8.86
C LEU A 201 11.04 -8.66 -8.95
N GLN A 202 9.76 -8.89 -9.16
CA GLN A 202 8.75 -7.85 -9.26
C GLN A 202 7.49 -8.20 -8.48
N GLN A 203 6.74 -7.18 -8.11
CA GLN A 203 5.46 -7.30 -7.42
C GLN A 203 4.32 -6.87 -8.32
N ILE A 204 3.24 -7.66 -8.31
CA ILE A 204 1.97 -7.29 -8.93
C ILE A 204 0.88 -7.31 -7.87
N LEU A 205 0.13 -6.22 -7.77
CA LEU A 205 -1.10 -6.18 -6.98
C LEU A 205 -2.23 -6.74 -7.83
N ALA A 206 -2.74 -7.92 -7.48
CA ALA A 206 -3.92 -8.50 -8.11
C ALA A 206 -5.16 -8.10 -7.30
N TRP A 207 -6.04 -7.31 -7.88
CA TRP A 207 -7.19 -6.72 -7.20
C TRP A 207 -8.36 -7.71 -7.11
N GLU A 208 -8.87 -7.88 -5.89
CA GLU A 208 -10.03 -8.71 -5.59
C GLU A 208 -11.32 -7.99 -5.98
N ALA A 209 -12.33 -8.73 -6.41
CA ALA A 209 -13.63 -8.16 -6.77
C ALA A 209 -14.26 -7.44 -5.56
N THR A 210 -14.92 -6.31 -5.83
CA THR A 210 -15.54 -5.48 -4.78
C THR A 210 -16.59 -6.26 -3.98
N ASN A 211 -17.28 -7.20 -4.62
CA ASN A 211 -18.20 -8.13 -3.98
C ASN A 211 -18.41 -9.37 -4.88
N SER A 212 -19.10 -10.39 -4.38
CA SER A 212 -19.32 -11.66 -5.09
C SER A 212 -20.16 -11.60 -6.38
N GLN A 213 -20.64 -10.42 -6.76
CA GLN A 213 -21.53 -10.22 -7.93
C GLN A 213 -20.92 -9.24 -8.95
N THR A 214 -19.75 -8.67 -8.67
CA THR A 214 -19.05 -7.75 -9.58
C THR A 214 -17.91 -8.46 -10.28
N ASP A 215 -17.73 -8.17 -11.56
CA ASP A 215 -16.61 -8.64 -12.37
C ASP A 215 -15.55 -7.52 -12.49
N ASP A 216 -15.17 -6.89 -11.37
CA ASP A 216 -14.20 -5.80 -11.31
C ASP A 216 -12.83 -6.22 -10.71
N GLY A 217 -12.67 -7.51 -10.42
CA GLY A 217 -11.49 -8.13 -9.85
C GLY A 217 -11.58 -9.65 -9.84
N PHE A 218 -10.65 -10.33 -9.18
CA PHE A 218 -10.72 -11.79 -9.04
C PHE A 218 -11.56 -12.18 -7.82
N HIS A 219 -12.11 -13.40 -7.84
CA HIS A 219 -12.79 -14.01 -6.69
C HIS A 219 -11.93 -15.12 -6.08
N SER A 220 -12.11 -15.34 -4.79
CA SER A 220 -11.41 -16.42 -4.08
C SER A 220 -11.68 -17.77 -4.74
N GLY A 221 -10.61 -18.51 -5.04
CA GLY A 221 -10.66 -19.83 -5.69
C GLY A 221 -10.64 -19.80 -7.22
N GLU A 222 -10.64 -18.64 -7.87
CA GLU A 222 -10.44 -18.52 -9.30
C GLU A 222 -8.98 -18.79 -9.70
N SER A 223 -8.80 -19.28 -10.92
CA SER A 223 -7.48 -19.46 -11.51
C SER A 223 -7.01 -18.15 -12.13
N ILE A 224 -5.75 -17.81 -11.88
CA ILE A 224 -5.10 -16.67 -12.52
C ILE A 224 -4.17 -17.14 -13.64
N ARG A 225 -3.97 -16.32 -14.66
CA ARG A 225 -2.99 -16.50 -15.72
C ARG A 225 -2.18 -15.23 -15.92
N PHE A 226 -0.95 -15.37 -16.36
CA PHE A 226 -0.09 -14.27 -16.75
C PHE A 226 -0.10 -14.07 -18.26
N ALA A 227 0.08 -12.84 -18.71
CA ALA A 227 0.23 -12.45 -20.11
C ALA A 227 1.31 -11.37 -20.24
#